data_bd8284be334faa2e05c4e485174ce064
#
_entry.id   bd8284be334faa2e05c4e485174ce064
#
_cell.length_a   1.000
_cell.length_b   1.000
_cell.length_c   1.000
_cell.angle_alpha   90.00
_cell.angle_beta   90.00
_cell.angle_gamma   90.00
#
_symmetry.space_group_name_H-M   'P 1'
#
loop_
_entity.id
_entity.type
_entity.pdbx_description
1 polymer ?
#
loop_
_entity_poly.entity_id
_entity_poly.type
_entity_poly.pdbx_seq_one_letter_code
_entity_poly.pdbx_strand_id
1 'polypeptide(L)'
;MASLPNSKTVIYEEWLRMPEVSDAIEEVVNGEIRIMPAASWKHQRIVELTGRALERQLDTARFSFARDFGLIIRKSPLTSRVPDLAVFELATLVERDGYIHSAPQLLVEVLSPANTRREREEKLADYAGLGVPEVWVISPEACTVEVLYLEDGYLHSTQILACGVLTPKLFPNVTVDIASIWPD
;
A
#
# COMPACT_ATOMS: atom_id res chain seq x y z
N MET A 1 -34.33 -22.33 0.85
CA MET A 1 -33.25 -21.34 0.94
C MET A 1 -32.13 -21.95 1.75
N ALA A 2 -31.07 -22.41 1.10
CA ALA A 2 -29.89 -22.91 1.79
C ALA A 2 -29.13 -21.71 2.33
N SER A 3 -28.97 -21.59 3.66
CA SER A 3 -28.06 -20.62 4.28
C SER A 3 -26.64 -20.98 3.89
N LEU A 4 -25.94 -20.03 3.28
CA LEU A 4 -24.49 -20.13 3.07
C LEU A 4 -23.81 -20.41 4.41
N PRO A 5 -22.77 -21.27 4.45
CA PRO A 5 -22.07 -21.53 5.68
C PRO A 5 -21.50 -20.22 6.22
N ASN A 6 -21.66 -20.03 7.52
CA ASN A 6 -21.09 -18.93 8.29
C ASN A 6 -19.57 -18.89 8.00
N SER A 7 -19.12 -17.98 7.13
CA SER A 7 -17.70 -17.84 6.83
C SER A 7 -17.02 -17.39 8.13
N LYS A 8 -16.25 -18.31 8.72
CA LYS A 8 -15.54 -18.03 9.97
C LYS A 8 -14.59 -16.87 9.72
N THR A 9 -14.81 -15.78 10.41
CA THR A 9 -13.97 -14.58 10.32
C THR A 9 -12.57 -14.90 10.82
N VAL A 10 -11.56 -14.77 9.98
CA VAL A 10 -10.16 -15.09 10.29
C VAL A 10 -9.59 -14.03 11.24
N ILE A 11 -8.88 -14.48 12.28
CA ILE A 11 -8.06 -13.65 13.17
C ILE A 11 -6.57 -13.92 12.93
N TYR A 12 -5.69 -13.02 13.41
CA TYR A 12 -4.26 -13.08 13.14
C TYR A 12 -3.60 -14.42 13.54
N GLU A 13 -3.92 -14.94 14.73
CA GLU A 13 -3.36 -16.19 15.24
C GLU A 13 -3.82 -17.43 14.45
N GLU A 14 -5.01 -17.38 13.84
CA GLU A 14 -5.50 -18.42 12.93
C GLU A 14 -4.81 -18.32 11.58
N TRP A 15 -4.64 -17.10 11.05
CA TRP A 15 -3.94 -16.82 9.81
C TRP A 15 -2.52 -17.38 9.80
N LEU A 16 -1.75 -17.17 10.87
CA LEU A 16 -0.38 -17.69 11.00
C LEU A 16 -0.26 -19.23 10.98
N ARG A 17 -1.36 -19.94 11.20
CA ARG A 17 -1.40 -21.42 11.17
C ARG A 17 -1.94 -21.98 9.85
N MET A 18 -2.41 -21.10 8.96
CA MET A 18 -2.89 -21.54 7.65
C MET A 18 -1.70 -21.89 6.76
N PRO A 19 -1.87 -22.87 5.83
CA PRO A 19 -0.85 -23.12 4.82
C PRO A 19 -0.61 -21.87 3.99
N GLU A 20 0.66 -21.55 3.73
CA GLU A 20 1.00 -20.51 2.77
C GLU A 20 0.49 -20.89 1.37
N VAL A 21 -0.18 -19.96 0.70
CA VAL A 21 -0.58 -20.12 -0.70
C VAL A 21 0.56 -19.57 -1.56
N SER A 22 1.31 -20.47 -2.19
CA SER A 22 2.55 -20.13 -2.90
C SER A 22 2.35 -19.38 -4.22
N ASP A 23 1.15 -19.38 -4.80
CA ASP A 23 0.92 -18.96 -6.19
C ASP A 23 0.01 -17.73 -6.33
N ALA A 24 -0.37 -17.09 -5.22
CA ALA A 24 -1.26 -15.93 -5.24
C ALA A 24 -0.90 -14.91 -4.15
N ILE A 25 -1.09 -13.62 -4.46
CA ILE A 25 -1.07 -12.57 -3.44
C ILE A 25 -2.42 -12.57 -2.74
N GLU A 26 -2.41 -12.68 -1.41
CA GLU A 26 -3.60 -12.68 -0.59
C GLU A 26 -3.66 -11.44 0.30
N GLU A 27 -4.78 -10.72 0.27
CA GLU A 27 -5.16 -9.77 1.31
C GLU A 27 -6.21 -10.40 2.23
N VAL A 28 -6.25 -9.98 3.48
CA VAL A 28 -7.35 -10.31 4.37
C VAL A 28 -8.07 -9.02 4.75
N VAL A 29 -9.37 -8.96 4.53
CA VAL A 29 -10.17 -7.76 4.80
C VAL A 29 -11.32 -8.11 5.73
N ASN A 30 -11.31 -7.57 6.92
CA ASN A 30 -12.30 -7.88 7.97
C ASN A 30 -12.46 -9.40 8.21
N GLY A 31 -11.36 -10.17 8.11
CA GLY A 31 -11.34 -11.61 8.28
C GLY A 31 -11.74 -12.42 7.05
N GLU A 32 -11.96 -11.79 5.91
CA GLU A 32 -12.21 -12.44 4.63
C GLU A 32 -10.94 -12.46 3.79
N ILE A 33 -10.54 -13.64 3.32
CA ILE A 33 -9.38 -13.80 2.41
C ILE A 33 -9.80 -13.38 1.01
N ARG A 34 -9.03 -12.51 0.39
CA ARG A 34 -9.20 -12.03 -0.98
C ARG A 34 -7.95 -12.34 -1.79
N ILE A 35 -8.10 -13.09 -2.87
CA ILE A 35 -7.03 -13.38 -3.81
C ILE A 35 -6.89 -12.22 -4.78
N MET A 36 -5.69 -11.66 -4.87
CA MET A 36 -5.39 -10.55 -5.76
C MET A 36 -4.89 -11.09 -7.11
N PRO A 37 -5.36 -10.52 -8.25
CA PRO A 37 -4.83 -10.89 -9.54
C PRO A 37 -3.36 -10.45 -9.68
N ALA A 38 -2.60 -11.17 -10.50
CA ALA A 38 -1.22 -10.77 -10.82
C ALA A 38 -1.20 -9.37 -11.44
N ALA A 39 -0.25 -8.55 -10.99
CA ALA A 39 -0.06 -7.20 -11.51
C ALA A 39 0.41 -7.22 -12.97
N SER A 40 -0.05 -6.26 -13.77
CA SER A 40 0.40 -6.11 -15.15
C SER A 40 1.85 -5.61 -15.20
N TRP A 41 2.55 -5.85 -16.34
CA TRP A 41 3.89 -5.30 -16.56
C TRP A 41 3.95 -3.77 -16.37
N LYS A 42 2.97 -3.04 -16.91
CA LYS A 42 2.89 -1.58 -16.77
C LYS A 42 2.80 -1.16 -15.31
N HIS A 43 1.96 -1.84 -14.53
CA HIS A 43 1.81 -1.61 -13.09
C HIS A 43 3.15 -1.82 -12.37
N GLN A 44 3.78 -2.98 -12.52
CA GLN A 44 5.07 -3.29 -11.89
C GLN A 44 6.17 -2.31 -12.30
N ARG A 45 6.16 -1.86 -13.55
CA ARG A 45 7.14 -0.90 -14.02
C ARG A 45 6.98 0.48 -13.37
N ILE A 46 5.74 0.94 -13.15
CA ILE A 46 5.46 2.19 -12.41
C ILE A 46 5.94 2.06 -10.95
N VAL A 47 5.64 0.96 -10.28
CA VAL A 47 6.12 0.69 -8.90
C VAL A 47 7.64 0.76 -8.86
N GLU A 48 8.32 0.10 -9.80
CA GLU A 48 9.78 0.09 -9.89
C GLU A 48 10.37 1.49 -10.11
N LEU A 49 9.85 2.25 -11.09
CA LEU A 49 10.34 3.59 -11.42
C LEU A 49 10.13 4.56 -10.25
N THR A 50 8.96 4.51 -9.63
CA THR A 50 8.65 5.31 -8.43
C THR A 50 9.58 4.96 -7.27
N GLY A 51 9.78 3.67 -7.00
CA GLY A 51 10.69 3.21 -5.97
C GLY A 51 12.12 3.68 -6.21
N ARG A 52 12.64 3.52 -7.43
CA ARG A 52 14.00 3.99 -7.79
C ARG A 52 14.17 5.49 -7.64
N ALA A 53 13.14 6.28 -7.97
CA ALA A 53 13.19 7.74 -7.82
C ALA A 53 13.33 8.16 -6.36
N LEU A 54 12.67 7.45 -5.43
CA LEU A 54 12.77 7.66 -3.99
C LEU A 54 14.08 7.11 -3.41
N GLU A 55 14.45 5.85 -3.73
CA GLU A 55 15.63 5.15 -3.20
C GLU A 55 16.95 5.88 -3.49
N ARG A 56 17.07 6.54 -4.63
CA ARG A 56 18.28 7.28 -5.01
C ARG A 56 18.56 8.51 -4.13
N GLN A 57 17.56 8.98 -3.38
CA GLN A 57 17.62 10.24 -2.65
C GLN A 57 17.46 10.06 -1.14
N LEU A 58 16.99 8.89 -0.68
CA LEU A 58 16.85 8.58 0.73
C LEU A 58 18.03 7.76 1.25
N ASP A 59 18.44 8.04 2.48
CA ASP A 59 19.50 7.30 3.17
C ASP A 59 19.01 5.89 3.54
N THR A 60 19.51 4.87 2.86
CA THR A 60 19.18 3.46 3.09
C THR A 60 19.67 2.92 4.43
N ALA A 61 20.55 3.62 5.14
CA ALA A 61 20.89 3.28 6.53
C ALA A 61 19.79 3.70 7.51
N ARG A 62 18.93 4.64 7.12
CA ARG A 62 17.81 5.14 7.93
C ARG A 62 16.47 4.66 7.46
N PHE A 63 16.27 4.48 6.16
CA PHE A 63 14.99 4.12 5.54
C PHE A 63 15.05 2.79 4.81
N SER A 64 14.00 2.01 4.94
CA SER A 64 13.78 0.76 4.19
C SER A 64 12.63 0.91 3.22
N PHE A 65 12.76 0.23 2.09
CA PHE A 65 11.73 0.16 1.06
C PHE A 65 11.17 -1.26 1.01
N ALA A 66 9.86 -1.38 1.06
CA ALA A 66 9.18 -2.65 0.94
C ALA A 66 8.20 -2.63 -0.23
N ARG A 67 8.09 -3.77 -0.93
CA ARG A 67 7.17 -4.02 -2.04
C ARG A 67 6.52 -5.37 -1.86
N ASP A 68 5.25 -5.49 -2.24
CA ASP A 68 4.51 -6.77 -2.19
C ASP A 68 4.63 -7.49 -0.82
N PHE A 69 4.45 -6.76 0.27
CA PHE A 69 4.64 -7.26 1.64
C PHE A 69 3.33 -7.23 2.43
N GLY A 70 3.19 -8.13 3.41
CA GLY A 70 2.04 -8.15 4.30
C GLY A 70 2.11 -7.04 5.37
N LEU A 71 1.16 -6.10 5.32
CA LEU A 71 0.98 -5.01 6.28
C LEU A 71 -0.23 -5.29 7.16
N ILE A 72 0.00 -5.54 8.44
CA ILE A 72 -1.08 -5.82 9.40
C ILE A 72 -1.70 -4.51 9.88
N ILE A 73 -2.95 -4.30 9.49
CA ILE A 73 -3.75 -3.14 9.92
C ILE A 73 -4.44 -3.43 11.25
N ARG A 74 -5.04 -4.61 11.38
CA ARG A 74 -5.79 -5.03 12.56
C ARG A 74 -5.75 -6.54 12.73
N LYS A 75 -5.66 -7.03 13.97
CA LYS A 75 -5.54 -8.46 14.27
C LYS A 75 -6.87 -9.20 14.42
N SER A 76 -7.94 -8.50 14.84
CA SER A 76 -9.25 -9.13 15.07
C SER A 76 -10.42 -8.18 14.79
N PRO A 77 -11.31 -8.46 13.82
CA PRO A 77 -11.07 -9.39 12.73
C PRO A 77 -9.81 -8.98 11.95
N LEU A 78 -9.08 -9.95 11.40
CA LEU A 78 -7.83 -9.67 10.69
C LEU A 78 -8.08 -8.75 9.48
N THR A 79 -7.27 -7.70 9.40
CA THR A 79 -7.10 -6.94 8.16
C THR A 79 -5.61 -6.86 7.88
N SER A 80 -5.19 -7.48 6.77
CA SER A 80 -3.83 -7.46 6.23
C SER A 80 -3.91 -6.98 4.79
N ARG A 81 -3.13 -5.94 4.46
CA ARG A 81 -3.02 -5.39 3.11
C ARG A 81 -1.66 -5.69 2.52
N VAL A 82 -1.59 -5.69 1.19
CA VAL A 82 -0.35 -5.81 0.44
C VAL A 82 -0.18 -4.55 -0.41
N PRO A 83 0.49 -3.51 0.13
CA PRO A 83 0.79 -2.29 -0.63
C PRO A 83 1.83 -2.53 -1.72
N ASP A 84 1.72 -1.78 -2.81
CA ASP A 84 2.66 -1.88 -3.95
C ASP A 84 4.07 -1.39 -3.58
N LEU A 85 4.17 -0.30 -2.79
CA LEU A 85 5.44 0.24 -2.32
C LEU A 85 5.23 1.02 -1.01
N ALA A 86 6.15 0.87 -0.08
CA ALA A 86 6.18 1.68 1.12
C ALA A 86 7.61 2.06 1.54
N VAL A 87 7.73 3.20 2.23
CA VAL A 87 8.97 3.69 2.83
C VAL A 87 8.81 3.69 4.34
N PHE A 88 9.68 2.98 5.03
CA PHE A 88 9.72 2.87 6.49
C PHE A 88 10.97 3.51 7.06
N GLU A 89 10.83 4.19 8.19
CA GLU A 89 11.96 4.55 9.01
C GLU A 89 12.38 3.35 9.86
N LEU A 90 13.62 2.86 9.70
CA LEU A 90 14.12 1.65 10.35
C LEU A 90 14.02 1.70 11.89
N ALA A 91 14.17 2.90 12.47
CA ALA A 91 14.07 3.09 13.92
C ALA A 91 12.67 2.81 14.50
N THR A 92 11.62 2.90 13.68
CA THR A 92 10.22 2.71 14.08
C THR A 92 9.56 1.49 13.43
N LEU A 93 10.30 0.79 12.56
CA LEU A 93 9.81 -0.40 11.88
C LEU A 93 9.58 -1.54 12.89
N VAL A 94 8.38 -2.10 12.88
CA VAL A 94 8.01 -3.26 13.69
C VAL A 94 7.65 -4.41 12.78
N GLU A 95 8.54 -5.40 12.68
CA GLU A 95 8.30 -6.68 12.01
C GLU A 95 8.03 -7.75 13.07
N ARG A 96 7.02 -8.61 12.84
CA ARG A 96 6.72 -9.80 13.65
C ARG A 96 6.13 -10.88 12.76
N ASP A 97 6.58 -12.11 12.95
CA ASP A 97 6.05 -13.30 12.26
C ASP A 97 6.09 -13.18 10.72
N GLY A 98 7.05 -12.43 10.16
CA GLY A 98 7.18 -12.17 8.72
C GLY A 98 6.29 -11.04 8.19
N TYR A 99 5.55 -10.34 9.04
CA TYR A 99 4.64 -9.25 8.68
C TYR A 99 5.04 -7.93 9.33
N ILE A 100 4.70 -6.82 8.67
CA ILE A 100 4.94 -5.47 9.20
C ILE A 100 3.70 -4.98 9.96
N HIS A 101 3.92 -4.42 11.15
CA HIS A 101 2.89 -3.96 12.07
C HIS A 101 2.93 -2.45 12.37
N SER A 102 3.88 -1.73 11.79
CA SER A 102 4.03 -0.28 11.95
C SER A 102 3.59 0.46 10.68
N ALA A 103 3.11 1.69 10.85
CA ALA A 103 2.79 2.55 9.71
C ALA A 103 4.06 2.95 8.94
N PRO A 104 4.07 2.89 7.59
CA PRO A 104 5.11 3.49 6.78
C PRO A 104 5.04 5.03 6.84
N GLN A 105 6.15 5.69 6.51
CA GLN A 105 6.23 7.14 6.36
C GLN A 105 5.58 7.62 5.07
N LEU A 106 5.63 6.80 4.03
CA LEU A 106 4.99 7.00 2.74
C LEU A 106 4.52 5.66 2.20
N LEU A 107 3.31 5.61 1.65
CA LEU A 107 2.76 4.45 0.99
C LEU A 107 2.34 4.83 -0.44
N VAL A 108 2.59 3.95 -1.39
CA VAL A 108 2.21 4.13 -2.79
C VAL A 108 1.34 2.96 -3.24
N GLU A 109 0.20 3.28 -3.84
CA GLU A 109 -0.71 2.34 -4.51
C GLU A 109 -0.80 2.70 -5.99
N VAL A 110 -0.63 1.74 -6.86
CA VAL A 110 -0.82 1.87 -8.31
C VAL A 110 -2.13 1.20 -8.69
N LEU A 111 -3.07 1.97 -9.21
CA LEU A 111 -4.39 1.46 -9.55
C LEU A 111 -4.30 0.46 -10.71
N SER A 112 -5.05 -0.63 -10.60
CA SER A 112 -5.33 -1.54 -11.70
C SER A 112 -6.74 -1.29 -12.26
N PRO A 113 -7.03 -1.64 -13.52
CA PRO A 113 -8.37 -1.50 -14.10
C PRO A 113 -9.45 -2.27 -13.36
N ALA A 114 -9.08 -3.29 -12.58
CA ALA A 114 -10.01 -4.09 -11.78
C ALA A 114 -10.37 -3.44 -10.44
N ASN A 115 -9.63 -2.41 -10.00
CA ASN A 115 -9.91 -1.77 -8.72
C ASN A 115 -11.20 -0.97 -8.79
N THR A 116 -12.14 -1.30 -7.91
CA THR A 116 -13.36 -0.52 -7.75
C THR A 116 -13.11 0.69 -6.84
N ARG A 117 -13.96 1.72 -6.99
CA ARG A 117 -13.93 2.89 -6.10
C ARG A 117 -14.07 2.48 -4.63
N ARG A 118 -14.94 1.52 -4.34
CA ARG A 118 -15.19 1.03 -2.99
C ARG A 118 -13.95 0.36 -2.39
N GLU A 119 -13.25 -0.50 -3.13
CA GLU A 119 -12.01 -1.15 -2.67
C GLU A 119 -10.92 -0.13 -2.37
N ARG A 120 -10.79 0.89 -3.22
CA ARG A 120 -9.88 2.00 -2.97
C ARG A 120 -10.22 2.75 -1.68
N GLU A 121 -11.49 3.12 -1.48
CA GLU A 121 -11.96 3.78 -0.27
C GLU A 121 -11.71 2.93 0.98
N GLU A 122 -11.95 1.60 0.91
CA GLU A 122 -11.65 0.64 1.99
C GLU A 122 -10.15 0.60 2.32
N LYS A 123 -9.26 0.52 1.31
CA LYS A 123 -7.81 0.55 1.51
C LYS A 123 -7.34 1.86 2.17
N LEU A 124 -7.80 2.99 1.68
CA LEU A 124 -7.43 4.30 2.25
C LEU A 124 -7.91 4.45 3.69
N ALA A 125 -9.10 3.95 4.04
CA ALA A 125 -9.58 3.93 5.41
C ALA A 125 -8.72 3.03 6.32
N ASP A 126 -8.27 1.88 5.84
CA ASP A 126 -7.37 0.98 6.56
C ASP A 126 -6.01 1.66 6.81
N TYR A 127 -5.42 2.33 5.81
CA TYR A 127 -4.15 3.05 5.95
C TYR A 127 -4.25 4.25 6.89
N ALA A 128 -5.37 5.00 6.82
CA ALA A 128 -5.65 6.08 7.77
C ALA A 128 -5.76 5.54 9.20
N GLY A 129 -6.47 4.41 9.39
CA GLY A 129 -6.61 3.74 10.70
C GLY A 129 -5.29 3.22 11.27
N LEU A 130 -4.33 2.84 10.42
CA LEU A 130 -2.97 2.48 10.84
C LEU A 130 -2.11 3.71 11.18
N GLY A 131 -2.50 4.89 10.72
CA GLY A 131 -1.76 6.13 10.93
C GLY A 131 -0.73 6.45 9.85
N VAL A 132 -0.92 5.97 8.61
CA VAL A 132 -0.05 6.29 7.48
C VAL A 132 -0.16 7.79 7.15
N PRO A 133 0.92 8.59 7.29
CA PRO A 133 0.82 10.04 7.20
C PRO A 133 0.64 10.56 5.77
N GLU A 134 1.15 9.82 4.77
CA GLU A 134 1.09 10.21 3.36
C GLU A 134 0.88 8.98 2.47
N VAL A 135 -0.08 9.07 1.54
CA VAL A 135 -0.36 8.04 0.55
C VAL A 135 -0.38 8.67 -0.85
N TRP A 136 0.31 8.03 -1.80
CA TRP A 136 0.22 8.35 -3.21
C TRP A 136 -0.61 7.30 -3.93
N VAL A 137 -1.62 7.74 -4.65
CA VAL A 137 -2.42 6.87 -5.53
C VAL A 137 -2.10 7.21 -6.97
N ILE A 138 -1.45 6.29 -7.66
CA ILE A 138 -1.02 6.45 -9.06
C ILE A 138 -2.06 5.81 -9.97
N SER A 139 -2.59 6.58 -10.92
CA SER A 139 -3.52 6.11 -11.94
C SER A 139 -2.80 5.97 -13.29
N PRO A 140 -2.49 4.74 -13.74
CA PRO A 140 -1.85 4.52 -15.04
C PRO A 140 -2.72 4.91 -16.25
N GLU A 141 -4.06 4.87 -16.08
CA GLU A 141 -5.01 5.22 -17.15
C GLU A 141 -5.13 6.73 -17.31
N ALA A 142 -5.20 7.46 -16.19
CA ALA A 142 -5.29 8.92 -16.20
C ALA A 142 -3.92 9.61 -16.31
N CYS A 143 -2.82 8.86 -16.18
CA CYS A 143 -1.45 9.38 -16.05
C CYS A 143 -1.34 10.44 -14.95
N THR A 144 -1.90 10.15 -13.77
CA THR A 144 -1.91 11.07 -12.63
C THR A 144 -1.39 10.41 -11.35
N VAL A 145 -0.84 11.24 -10.47
CA VAL A 145 -0.53 10.91 -9.07
C VAL A 145 -1.40 11.77 -8.18
N GLU A 146 -2.21 11.14 -7.37
CA GLU A 146 -2.99 11.79 -6.32
C GLU A 146 -2.26 11.65 -4.99
N VAL A 147 -2.07 12.76 -4.29
CA VAL A 147 -1.39 12.84 -3.00
C VAL A 147 -2.42 13.06 -1.91
N LEU A 148 -2.40 12.16 -0.92
CA LEU A 148 -3.30 12.22 0.22
C LEU A 148 -2.47 12.36 1.51
N TYR A 149 -2.92 13.23 2.41
CA TYR A 149 -2.35 13.39 3.75
C TYR A 149 -3.35 12.99 4.82
N LEU A 150 -2.82 12.40 5.88
CA LEU A 150 -3.60 12.05 7.06
C LEU A 150 -3.88 13.30 7.89
N GLU A 151 -5.16 13.64 8.04
CA GLU A 151 -5.65 14.73 8.88
C GLU A 151 -6.93 14.24 9.58
N ASP A 152 -7.06 14.47 10.88
CA ASP A 152 -8.22 14.09 11.70
C ASP A 152 -8.68 12.62 11.55
N GLY A 153 -7.71 11.71 11.31
CA GLY A 153 -7.97 10.26 11.16
C GLY A 153 -8.43 9.82 9.77
N TYR A 154 -8.39 10.72 8.77
CA TYR A 154 -8.76 10.43 7.38
C TYR A 154 -7.66 10.84 6.42
N LEU A 155 -7.54 10.14 5.29
CA LEU A 155 -6.67 10.51 4.18
C LEU A 155 -7.41 11.46 3.23
N HIS A 156 -6.98 12.72 3.23
CA HIS A 156 -7.56 13.78 2.39
C HIS A 156 -6.72 13.98 1.14
N SER A 157 -7.36 13.95 -0.04
CA SER A 157 -6.74 14.32 -1.31
C SER A 157 -6.41 15.80 -1.31
N THR A 158 -5.12 16.13 -1.45
CA THR A 158 -4.65 17.52 -1.41
C THR A 158 -4.24 18.02 -2.78
N GLN A 159 -3.79 17.14 -3.66
CA GLN A 159 -3.40 17.50 -5.03
C GLN A 159 -3.47 16.28 -5.96
N ILE A 160 -3.71 16.55 -7.23
CA ILE A 160 -3.63 15.56 -8.33
C ILE A 160 -2.71 16.15 -9.39
N LEU A 161 -1.63 15.43 -9.70
CA LEU A 161 -0.58 15.87 -10.61
C LEU A 161 -0.53 14.95 -11.84
N ALA A 162 -0.57 15.54 -13.03
CA ALA A 162 -0.31 14.84 -14.30
C ALA A 162 1.12 15.08 -14.81
N CYS A 163 1.80 16.11 -14.30
CA CYS A 163 3.18 16.46 -14.64
C CYS A 163 3.79 17.31 -13.53
N GLY A 164 5.08 17.61 -13.64
CA GLY A 164 5.81 18.42 -12.67
C GLY A 164 6.53 17.57 -11.63
N VAL A 165 6.90 18.21 -10.54
CA VAL A 165 7.73 17.60 -9.49
C VAL A 165 6.91 17.43 -8.21
N LEU A 166 6.95 16.24 -7.65
CA LEU A 166 6.32 15.90 -6.38
C LEU A 166 7.39 15.77 -5.29
N THR A 167 7.14 16.38 -4.14
CA THR A 167 7.99 16.30 -2.94
C THR A 167 7.18 15.71 -1.80
N PRO A 168 7.56 14.54 -1.24
CA PRO A 168 6.88 13.98 -0.09
C PRO A 168 7.01 14.90 1.14
N LYS A 169 5.94 15.05 1.91
CA LYS A 169 5.88 15.97 3.06
C LYS A 169 6.94 15.66 4.12
N LEU A 170 7.19 14.37 4.39
CA LEU A 170 8.18 13.93 5.38
C LEU A 170 9.61 13.89 4.83
N PHE A 171 9.79 14.04 3.53
CA PHE A 171 11.09 14.01 2.85
C PHE A 171 11.28 15.25 1.99
N PRO A 172 11.42 16.45 2.59
CA PRO A 172 11.40 17.72 1.83
C PRO A 172 12.57 17.91 0.86
N ASN A 173 13.61 17.11 1.00
CA ASN A 173 14.79 17.11 0.10
C ASN A 173 14.68 16.07 -1.02
N VAL A 174 13.59 15.28 -1.07
CA VAL A 174 13.34 14.28 -2.09
C VAL A 174 12.40 14.85 -3.12
N THR A 175 12.72 14.68 -4.39
CA THR A 175 11.87 15.12 -5.50
C THR A 175 11.65 13.99 -6.50
N VAL A 176 10.43 13.83 -6.96
CA VAL A 176 10.04 12.85 -7.98
C VAL A 176 9.43 13.61 -9.15
N ASP A 177 10.10 13.59 -10.30
CA ASP A 177 9.53 14.07 -11.54
C ASP A 177 8.44 13.09 -12.00
N ILE A 178 7.19 13.58 -12.08
CA ILE A 178 6.04 12.76 -12.47
C ILE A 178 6.21 12.16 -13.87
N ALA A 179 6.91 12.84 -14.77
CA ALA A 179 7.20 12.29 -16.11
C ALA A 179 8.10 11.04 -16.06
N SER A 180 8.97 10.93 -15.05
CA SER A 180 9.95 9.84 -14.91
C SER A 180 9.39 8.51 -14.41
N ILE A 181 8.17 8.51 -13.86
CA ILE A 181 7.56 7.28 -13.34
C ILE A 181 6.71 6.53 -14.37
N TRP A 182 6.45 7.13 -15.53
CA TRP A 182 5.71 6.47 -16.61
C TRP A 182 6.65 5.61 -17.45
N PRO A 183 6.32 4.34 -17.71
CA PRO A 183 7.06 3.52 -18.67
C PRO A 183 6.78 3.99 -20.11
N ASP A 184 7.80 3.85 -20.95
CA ASP A 184 7.70 4.06 -22.40
C ASP A 184 6.73 3.07 -23.08
#